data_7287cc3e7a379cea02254213c82846ea
#
_entry.id   7287cc3e7a379cea02254213c82846ea
#
_cell.length_a   1.000
_cell.length_b   1.000
_cell.length_c   1.000
_cell.angle_alpha   90.00
_cell.angle_beta   90.00
_cell.angle_gamma   90.00
#
_symmetry.space_group_name_H-M   'P 1'
#
loop_
_entity.id
_entity.type
_entity.pdbx_description
1 polymer ?
#
loop_
_entity_poly.entity_id
_entity_poly.type
_entity_poly.pdbx_seq_one_letter_code
_entity_poly.pdbx_strand_id
1 'polypeptide(L)'
;GDGGAGGAGGVFSGGGAGGAGDAIGGSGGAGGTGGLLGGGGGAGGAGGAGGNGGGASNSASIGGDGGSGGAGGMLYGAGGIGGNGGAAVAIGGDGGAGGRAGAIGNGGDGGNGGTSNTPGGSGGDGGNGGNAGLIGNGGNGGNAEIVISGGSVAGTGGNGGLLLGFNGTNGLP
;
A
#
# COMPACT_ATOMS: atom_id res chain seq x y z
N GLY A 1 16.07 7.28 -4.59
CA GLY A 1 16.12 6.53 -3.34
C GLY A 1 14.75 6.21 -2.78
N ASP A 2 14.68 5.31 -1.85
CA ASP A 2 13.43 4.92 -1.22
C ASP A 2 12.93 5.98 -0.25
N GLY A 3 11.63 6.03 -0.06
CA GLY A 3 11.01 6.90 0.94
C GLY A 3 11.34 6.46 2.36
N GLY A 4 11.51 7.42 3.26
CA GLY A 4 11.74 7.11 4.68
C GLY A 4 10.47 6.56 5.35
N ALA A 5 10.65 5.66 6.33
CA ALA A 5 9.54 5.16 7.13
C ALA A 5 8.93 6.25 8.01
N GLY A 6 7.62 6.18 8.21
CA GLY A 6 6.92 7.07 9.14
C GLY A 6 7.31 6.77 10.59
N GLY A 7 7.34 7.80 11.43
CA GLY A 7 7.60 7.64 12.86
C GLY A 7 6.43 6.98 13.59
N ALA A 8 6.75 6.19 14.64
CA ALA A 8 5.74 5.59 15.49
C ALA A 8 4.99 6.65 16.32
N GLY A 9 3.71 6.40 16.60
CA GLY A 9 2.92 7.23 17.51
C GLY A 9 3.37 7.07 18.97
N GLY A 10 2.99 8.03 19.80
CA GLY A 10 3.16 7.93 21.26
C GLY A 10 2.16 6.99 21.89
N VAL A 11 1.64 7.32 23.09
CA VAL A 11 0.68 6.41 23.78
C VAL A 11 -0.69 6.41 23.09
N PHE A 12 -1.19 7.57 22.67
CA PHE A 12 -2.50 7.77 22.06
C PHE A 12 -2.46 8.48 20.70
N SER A 13 -1.29 8.64 20.08
CA SER A 13 -1.16 9.35 18.81
C SER A 13 -0.98 8.39 17.65
N GLY A 14 -1.39 8.82 16.48
CA GLY A 14 -1.22 8.04 15.25
C GLY A 14 0.24 7.97 14.82
N GLY A 15 0.57 6.97 14.03
CA GLY A 15 1.88 6.89 13.37
C GLY A 15 1.97 7.89 12.22
N GLY A 16 3.18 8.27 11.90
CA GLY A 16 3.49 9.14 10.75
C GLY A 16 3.39 8.41 9.42
N ALA A 17 3.06 9.13 8.37
CA ALA A 17 3.03 8.56 7.01
C ALA A 17 4.46 8.22 6.55
N GLY A 18 4.58 7.18 5.74
CA GLY A 18 5.82 6.90 5.03
C GLY A 18 6.08 7.93 3.93
N GLY A 19 7.35 8.19 3.67
CA GLY A 19 7.79 9.06 2.60
C GLY A 19 7.62 8.41 1.22
N ALA A 20 7.38 9.21 0.20
CA ALA A 20 7.32 8.70 -1.18
C ALA A 20 8.73 8.30 -1.66
N GLY A 21 8.78 7.31 -2.53
CA GLY A 21 10.00 7.02 -3.28
C GLY A 21 10.30 8.12 -4.30
N ASP A 22 11.53 8.18 -4.75
CA ASP A 22 11.96 9.19 -5.73
C ASP A 22 11.52 8.86 -7.17
N ALA A 23 11.71 9.82 -8.06
CA ALA A 23 11.29 9.74 -9.46
C ALA A 23 12.04 8.68 -10.30
N ILE A 24 13.02 7.98 -9.77
CA ILE A 24 13.77 6.94 -10.48
C ILE A 24 13.45 5.54 -9.96
N GLY A 25 12.24 5.28 -9.54
CA GLY A 25 11.77 3.97 -9.16
C GLY A 25 12.03 3.60 -7.71
N GLY A 26 12.26 4.58 -6.85
CA GLY A 26 12.40 4.30 -5.42
C GLY A 26 11.07 3.84 -4.81
N SER A 27 11.14 2.88 -3.89
CA SER A 27 9.97 2.38 -3.17
C SER A 27 9.47 3.38 -2.15
N GLY A 28 8.16 3.38 -1.91
CA GLY A 28 7.56 4.18 -0.83
C GLY A 28 7.96 3.64 0.55
N GLY A 29 8.15 4.54 1.50
CA GLY A 29 8.42 4.17 2.88
C GLY A 29 7.18 3.61 3.59
N ALA A 30 7.37 2.71 4.54
CA ALA A 30 6.30 2.17 5.35
C ALA A 30 5.69 3.25 6.27
N GLY A 31 4.39 3.15 6.51
CA GLY A 31 3.72 3.98 7.52
C GLY A 31 4.16 3.59 8.93
N GLY A 32 4.25 4.56 9.82
CA GLY A 32 4.55 4.33 11.23
C GLY A 32 3.38 3.68 11.97
N THR A 33 3.68 2.94 13.02
CA THR A 33 2.68 2.29 13.86
C THR A 33 1.93 3.33 14.70
N GLY A 34 0.66 3.06 15.00
CA GLY A 34 -0.10 3.83 15.97
C GLY A 34 0.46 3.70 17.39
N GLY A 35 -0.04 4.52 18.27
CA GLY A 35 0.40 4.60 19.67
C GLY A 35 0.19 3.30 20.43
N LEU A 36 0.83 3.20 21.61
CA LEU A 36 0.84 1.99 22.40
C LEU A 36 -0.56 1.50 22.77
N LEU A 37 -1.45 2.36 23.20
CA LEU A 37 -2.83 2.02 23.55
C LEU A 37 -3.80 2.31 22.42
N GLY A 38 -3.62 3.42 21.72
CA GLY A 38 -4.51 3.86 20.64
C GLY A 38 -3.81 4.75 19.64
N GLY A 39 -4.48 4.96 18.54
CA GLY A 39 -4.02 5.77 17.44
C GLY A 39 -3.97 4.97 16.14
N GLY A 40 -4.27 5.64 15.06
CA GLY A 40 -4.22 5.05 13.72
C GLY A 40 -2.81 4.78 13.24
N GLY A 41 -2.64 3.78 12.41
CA GLY A 41 -1.40 3.57 11.66
C GLY A 41 -1.19 4.67 10.63
N GLY A 42 0.04 5.03 10.38
CA GLY A 42 0.38 5.96 9.30
C GLY A 42 0.26 5.32 7.93
N ALA A 43 -0.10 6.10 6.93
CA ALA A 43 -0.19 5.63 5.55
C ALA A 43 1.18 5.26 4.99
N GLY A 44 1.21 4.27 4.14
CA GLY A 44 2.42 3.95 3.37
C GLY A 44 2.74 5.05 2.36
N GLY A 45 4.00 5.28 2.09
CA GLY A 45 4.41 6.21 1.06
C GLY A 45 4.17 5.65 -0.35
N ALA A 46 3.83 6.51 -1.29
CA ALA A 46 3.69 6.13 -2.69
C ALA A 46 5.05 5.76 -3.30
N GLY A 47 5.06 4.77 -4.16
CA GLY A 47 6.24 4.42 -4.95
C GLY A 47 6.63 5.54 -5.92
N GLY A 48 7.90 5.68 -6.17
CA GLY A 48 8.42 6.61 -7.16
C GLY A 48 8.14 6.14 -8.58
N ALA A 49 8.00 7.08 -9.51
CA ALA A 49 7.88 6.75 -10.92
C ALA A 49 9.18 6.10 -11.42
N GLY A 50 9.07 5.13 -12.30
CA GLY A 50 10.21 4.52 -12.95
C GLY A 50 10.98 5.53 -13.80
N GLY A 51 12.29 5.47 -13.73
CA GLY A 51 13.17 6.30 -14.56
C GLY A 51 12.99 5.98 -16.05
N ASN A 52 13.15 7.00 -16.90
CA ASN A 52 13.18 6.78 -18.33
C ASN A 52 14.42 5.97 -18.71
N GLY A 53 14.23 4.95 -19.52
CA GLY A 53 15.35 4.23 -20.11
C GLY A 53 16.16 5.14 -21.03
N GLY A 54 17.49 5.05 -20.93
CA GLY A 54 18.39 5.82 -21.82
C GLY A 54 18.39 5.22 -23.22
N GLY A 55 17.96 5.99 -24.21
CA GLY A 55 17.96 5.59 -25.62
C GLY A 55 16.84 4.61 -26.01
N ALA A 56 16.68 4.38 -27.32
CA ALA A 56 15.58 3.58 -27.89
C ALA A 56 15.62 2.07 -27.55
N SER A 57 16.70 1.58 -27.00
CA SER A 57 16.90 0.17 -26.66
C SER A 57 16.72 -0.15 -25.18
N ASN A 58 16.38 0.86 -24.34
CA ASN A 58 16.39 0.68 -22.90
C ASN A 58 15.00 0.99 -22.32
N SER A 59 14.08 0.06 -22.53
CA SER A 59 12.71 0.12 -22.02
C SER A 59 12.53 -0.58 -20.68
N ALA A 60 13.59 -0.77 -19.91
CA ALA A 60 13.57 -1.54 -18.67
C ALA A 60 13.41 -0.67 -17.40
N SER A 61 12.54 0.33 -17.43
CA SER A 61 12.21 1.05 -16.19
C SER A 61 11.15 0.31 -15.39
N ILE A 62 11.41 0.18 -14.08
CA ILE A 62 10.51 -0.46 -13.14
C ILE A 62 10.08 0.60 -12.12
N GLY A 63 8.79 0.74 -11.90
CA GLY A 63 8.25 1.62 -10.87
C GLY A 63 8.55 1.09 -9.47
N GLY A 64 8.77 1.97 -8.52
CA GLY A 64 8.93 1.59 -7.13
C GLY A 64 7.62 1.11 -6.51
N ASP A 65 7.71 0.14 -5.61
CA ASP A 65 6.54 -0.37 -4.91
C ASP A 65 6.02 0.64 -3.87
N GLY A 66 4.72 0.64 -3.64
CA GLY A 66 4.12 1.41 -2.57
C GLY A 66 4.52 0.87 -1.20
N GLY A 67 4.73 1.76 -0.24
CA GLY A 67 5.02 1.37 1.13
C GLY A 67 3.79 0.78 1.83
N SER A 68 4.01 -0.15 2.75
CA SER A 68 2.91 -0.71 3.55
C SER A 68 2.35 0.31 4.54
N GLY A 69 1.06 0.24 4.80
CA GLY A 69 0.42 1.01 5.87
C GLY A 69 0.89 0.55 7.25
N GLY A 70 0.98 1.46 8.19
CA GLY A 70 1.35 1.15 9.56
C GLY A 70 0.23 0.46 10.33
N ALA A 71 0.58 -0.34 11.32
CA ALA A 71 -0.41 -0.96 12.21
C ALA A 71 -1.07 0.09 13.12
N GLY A 72 -2.33 -0.10 13.43
CA GLY A 72 -3.04 0.69 14.45
C GLY A 72 -2.53 0.35 15.86
N GLY A 73 -2.92 1.18 16.83
CA GLY A 73 -2.59 0.97 18.24
C GLY A 73 -3.15 -0.35 18.78
N MET A 74 -2.55 -0.87 19.85
CA MET A 74 -2.88 -2.20 20.36
C MET A 74 -4.34 -2.35 20.78
N LEU A 75 -4.90 -1.34 21.44
CA LEU A 75 -6.27 -1.39 21.95
C LEU A 75 -7.28 -0.91 20.91
N TYR A 76 -7.07 0.28 20.39
CA TYR A 76 -7.90 0.80 19.31
C TYR A 76 -7.05 1.59 18.31
N GLY A 77 -7.49 1.62 17.10
CA GLY A 77 -6.87 2.35 16.01
C GLY A 77 -7.01 1.62 14.71
N ALA A 78 -7.28 2.37 13.65
CA ALA A 78 -7.33 1.83 12.31
C ALA A 78 -5.92 1.54 11.78
N GLY A 79 -5.77 0.53 10.95
CA GLY A 79 -4.56 0.35 10.16
C GLY A 79 -4.38 1.47 9.15
N GLY A 80 -3.14 1.80 8.83
CA GLY A 80 -2.82 2.76 7.79
C GLY A 80 -3.04 2.18 6.39
N ILE A 81 -3.36 3.04 5.44
CA ILE A 81 -3.49 2.61 4.04
C ILE A 81 -2.13 2.30 3.42
N GLY A 82 -2.08 1.34 2.51
CA GLY A 82 -0.88 1.09 1.70
C GLY A 82 -0.65 2.18 0.67
N GLY A 83 0.61 2.44 0.35
CA GLY A 83 0.99 3.37 -0.72
C GLY A 83 0.75 2.77 -2.10
N ASN A 84 0.48 3.62 -3.08
CA ASN A 84 0.36 3.16 -4.46
C ASN A 84 1.72 2.84 -5.07
N GLY A 85 1.74 1.90 -5.99
CA GLY A 85 2.92 1.64 -6.80
C GLY A 85 3.24 2.78 -7.74
N GLY A 86 4.51 2.96 -8.05
CA GLY A 86 5.00 3.98 -8.98
C GLY A 86 4.74 3.62 -10.43
N ALA A 87 4.39 4.62 -11.24
CA ALA A 87 4.28 4.44 -12.67
C ALA A 87 5.65 4.25 -13.31
N ALA A 88 5.72 3.48 -14.37
CA ALA A 88 6.96 3.26 -15.12
C ALA A 88 6.69 3.13 -16.63
N VAL A 89 7.78 3.13 -17.41
CA VAL A 89 7.67 2.87 -18.84
C VAL A 89 7.41 1.39 -19.08
N ALA A 90 8.13 0.48 -18.45
CA ALA A 90 8.03 -0.95 -18.71
C ALA A 90 7.12 -1.70 -17.71
N ILE A 91 7.41 -1.57 -16.42
CA ILE A 91 6.71 -2.34 -15.37
C ILE A 91 6.31 -1.38 -14.25
N GLY A 92 5.01 -1.25 -14.00
CA GLY A 92 4.50 -0.49 -12.85
C GLY A 92 4.86 -1.18 -11.54
N GLY A 93 5.13 -0.40 -10.49
CA GLY A 93 5.39 -0.94 -9.15
C GLY A 93 4.11 -1.46 -8.49
N ASP A 94 4.25 -2.37 -7.56
CA ASP A 94 3.12 -2.94 -6.84
C ASP A 94 2.58 -1.99 -5.77
N GLY A 95 1.29 -2.07 -5.47
CA GLY A 95 0.69 -1.36 -4.35
C GLY A 95 1.09 -1.96 -3.02
N GLY A 96 1.31 -1.12 -2.02
CA GLY A 96 1.63 -1.56 -0.66
C GLY A 96 0.42 -2.13 0.07
N ALA A 97 0.66 -3.06 0.98
CA ALA A 97 -0.40 -3.63 1.80
C ALA A 97 -0.96 -2.62 2.80
N GLY A 98 -2.25 -2.72 3.11
CA GLY A 98 -2.86 -1.98 4.20
C GLY A 98 -2.41 -2.51 5.55
N GLY A 99 -2.29 -1.64 6.55
CA GLY A 99 -1.93 -2.00 7.92
C GLY A 99 -3.09 -2.67 8.67
N ARG A 100 -2.74 -3.53 9.62
CA ARG A 100 -3.73 -4.15 10.51
C ARG A 100 -4.25 -3.13 11.52
N ALA A 101 -5.49 -3.33 11.96
CA ALA A 101 -6.06 -2.56 13.07
C ALA A 101 -5.61 -3.10 14.43
N GLY A 102 -5.85 -2.32 15.49
CA GLY A 102 -5.83 -2.78 16.86
C GLY A 102 -7.01 -3.70 17.19
N ALA A 103 -7.31 -3.91 18.48
CA ALA A 103 -8.47 -4.72 18.89
C ALA A 103 -9.78 -4.14 18.35
N ILE A 104 -9.91 -2.81 18.37
CA ILE A 104 -11.06 -2.07 17.84
C ILE A 104 -10.57 -1.13 16.74
N GLY A 105 -11.05 -1.31 15.55
CA GLY A 105 -10.71 -0.47 14.40
C GLY A 105 -10.74 -1.23 13.08
N ASN A 106 -10.75 -0.50 11.99
CA ASN A 106 -10.76 -1.09 10.65
C ASN A 106 -9.32 -1.33 10.16
N GLY A 107 -9.13 -2.41 9.43
CA GLY A 107 -7.89 -2.60 8.67
C GLY A 107 -7.72 -1.51 7.61
N GLY A 108 -6.49 -1.15 7.29
CA GLY A 108 -6.21 -0.19 6.22
C GLY A 108 -6.38 -0.80 4.84
N ASP A 109 -6.76 0.02 3.87
CA ASP A 109 -6.88 -0.45 2.48
C ASP A 109 -5.49 -0.69 1.85
N GLY A 110 -5.41 -1.63 0.93
CA GLY A 110 -4.21 -1.81 0.11
C GLY A 110 -4.08 -0.70 -0.93
N GLY A 111 -2.85 -0.38 -1.30
CA GLY A 111 -2.56 0.58 -2.37
C GLY A 111 -2.76 -0.01 -3.76
N ASN A 112 -2.99 0.82 -4.73
CA ASN A 112 -3.15 0.39 -6.12
C ASN A 112 -1.80 0.11 -6.78
N GLY A 113 -1.79 -0.81 -7.74
CA GLY A 113 -0.62 -1.00 -8.61
C GLY A 113 -0.35 0.22 -9.49
N GLY A 114 0.90 0.41 -9.85
CA GLY A 114 1.35 1.48 -10.73
C GLY A 114 1.13 1.16 -12.20
N THR A 115 1.00 2.21 -13.01
CA THR A 115 0.76 2.08 -14.46
C THR A 115 2.04 1.73 -15.22
N SER A 116 1.88 1.03 -16.34
CA SER A 116 2.90 0.91 -17.38
C SER A 116 2.51 1.74 -18.59
N ASN A 117 3.46 2.52 -19.12
CA ASN A 117 3.22 3.42 -20.24
C ASN A 117 3.63 2.82 -21.59
N THR A 118 4.04 1.57 -21.64
CA THR A 118 4.46 0.90 -22.89
C THR A 118 3.44 -0.15 -23.32
N PRO A 119 3.07 -0.22 -24.60
CA PRO A 119 2.31 -1.35 -25.12
C PRO A 119 3.09 -2.66 -24.87
N GLY A 120 2.52 -3.59 -24.14
CA GLY A 120 3.20 -4.83 -23.76
C GLY A 120 3.97 -4.76 -22.44
N GLY A 121 3.97 -3.62 -21.74
CA GLY A 121 4.44 -3.52 -20.37
C GLY A 121 3.46 -4.13 -19.38
N SER A 122 3.90 -4.38 -18.16
CA SER A 122 3.05 -4.90 -17.08
C SER A 122 2.70 -3.81 -16.09
N GLY A 123 1.44 -3.67 -15.74
CA GLY A 123 1.02 -2.89 -14.59
C GLY A 123 1.40 -3.59 -13.28
N GLY A 124 1.47 -2.85 -12.20
CA GLY A 124 1.74 -3.40 -10.88
C GLY A 124 0.50 -4.08 -10.27
N ASP A 125 0.76 -5.01 -9.35
CA ASP A 125 -0.30 -5.67 -8.59
C ASP A 125 -0.90 -4.72 -7.53
N GLY A 126 -2.15 -4.94 -7.16
CA GLY A 126 -2.78 -4.24 -6.04
C GLY A 126 -2.33 -4.81 -4.71
N GLY A 127 -2.09 -3.95 -3.73
CA GLY A 127 -1.75 -4.37 -2.36
C GLY A 127 -2.94 -4.96 -1.62
N ASN A 128 -2.68 -5.88 -0.70
CA ASN A 128 -3.73 -6.50 0.11
C ASN A 128 -4.26 -5.53 1.18
N GLY A 129 -5.55 -5.65 1.48
CA GLY A 129 -6.17 -4.96 2.62
C GLY A 129 -5.70 -5.53 3.96
N GLY A 130 -5.59 -4.66 4.96
CA GLY A 130 -5.23 -5.06 6.32
C GLY A 130 -6.40 -5.68 7.09
N ASN A 131 -6.08 -6.50 8.07
CA ASN A 131 -7.08 -7.16 8.91
C ASN A 131 -7.56 -6.26 10.04
N ALA A 132 -8.82 -6.39 10.44
CA ALA A 132 -9.31 -5.88 11.70
C ALA A 132 -8.91 -6.85 12.85
N GLY A 133 -9.00 -6.34 14.10
CA GLY A 133 -8.78 -7.17 15.29
C GLY A 133 -10.06 -7.89 15.75
N LEU A 134 -10.64 -7.44 16.88
CA LEU A 134 -11.88 -8.03 17.42
C LEU A 134 -13.12 -7.39 16.83
N ILE A 135 -13.16 -6.06 16.72
CA ILE A 135 -14.28 -5.29 16.21
C ILE A 135 -13.78 -4.33 15.14
N GLY A 136 -14.35 -4.42 13.96
CA GLY A 136 -14.03 -3.57 12.84
C GLY A 136 -14.03 -4.32 11.52
N ASN A 137 -14.02 -3.59 10.42
CA ASN A 137 -14.01 -4.18 9.10
C ASN A 137 -12.57 -4.40 8.62
N GLY A 138 -12.37 -5.43 7.82
CA GLY A 138 -11.13 -5.59 7.07
C GLY A 138 -10.99 -4.47 6.02
N GLY A 139 -9.77 -4.07 5.73
CA GLY A 139 -9.48 -3.12 4.66
C GLY A 139 -9.70 -3.74 3.28
N ASN A 140 -10.01 -2.92 2.31
CA ASN A 140 -10.17 -3.39 0.94
C ASN A 140 -8.81 -3.67 0.28
N GLY A 141 -8.78 -4.60 -0.66
CA GLY A 141 -7.62 -4.79 -1.53
C GLY A 141 -7.49 -3.64 -2.52
N GLY A 142 -6.25 -3.30 -2.87
CA GLY A 142 -5.96 -2.32 -3.90
C GLY A 142 -6.22 -2.89 -5.30
N ASN A 143 -6.47 -2.00 -6.25
CA ASN A 143 -6.72 -2.39 -7.63
C ASN A 143 -5.41 -2.73 -8.34
N ALA A 144 -5.44 -3.74 -9.20
CA ALA A 144 -4.38 -3.95 -10.17
C ALA A 144 -4.50 -2.92 -11.31
N GLU A 145 -3.38 -2.61 -11.92
CA GLU A 145 -3.43 -1.79 -13.13
C GLU A 145 -3.69 -2.67 -14.35
N ILE A 146 -4.74 -2.35 -15.08
CA ILE A 146 -5.12 -3.09 -16.28
C ILE A 146 -4.25 -2.64 -17.45
N VAL A 147 -3.40 -3.53 -17.95
CA VAL A 147 -2.72 -3.36 -19.24
C VAL A 147 -3.22 -4.44 -20.20
N ILE A 148 -3.32 -4.11 -21.47
CA ILE A 148 -3.89 -4.98 -22.52
C ILE A 148 -3.22 -6.36 -22.60
N SER A 149 -2.04 -6.55 -22.05
CA SER A 149 -1.28 -7.81 -22.12
C SER A 149 -0.64 -8.23 -20.79
N GLY A 150 -0.93 -7.55 -19.69
CA GLY A 150 -0.32 -7.86 -18.39
C GLY A 150 -1.21 -8.74 -17.51
N GLY A 151 -0.60 -9.58 -16.70
CA GLY A 151 -1.27 -10.45 -15.73
C GLY A 151 -1.27 -9.87 -14.31
N SER A 152 -1.52 -8.58 -14.15
CA SER A 152 -1.55 -7.95 -12.82
C SER A 152 -2.70 -8.49 -11.97
N VAL A 153 -2.44 -8.67 -10.69
CA VAL A 153 -3.38 -9.26 -9.73
C VAL A 153 -3.89 -8.20 -8.76
N ALA A 154 -5.19 -8.15 -8.57
CA ALA A 154 -5.79 -7.27 -7.57
C ALA A 154 -5.48 -7.77 -6.15
N GLY A 155 -5.33 -6.85 -5.21
CA GLY A 155 -5.16 -7.16 -3.81
C GLY A 155 -6.40 -7.80 -3.21
N THR A 156 -6.22 -8.69 -2.25
CA THR A 156 -7.32 -9.30 -1.49
C THR A 156 -7.80 -8.38 -0.38
N GLY A 157 -9.09 -8.42 -0.08
CA GLY A 157 -9.62 -7.76 1.10
C GLY A 157 -9.11 -8.40 2.38
N GLY A 158 -8.92 -7.61 3.43
CA GLY A 158 -8.57 -8.07 4.76
C GLY A 158 -9.74 -8.69 5.50
N ASN A 159 -9.45 -9.46 6.55
CA ASN A 159 -10.47 -10.09 7.37
C ASN A 159 -11.14 -9.08 8.31
N GLY A 160 -12.45 -9.22 8.48
CA GLY A 160 -13.20 -8.49 9.51
C GLY A 160 -12.87 -8.98 10.92
N GLY A 161 -13.32 -8.24 11.91
CA GLY A 161 -13.08 -8.56 13.32
C GLY A 161 -13.73 -9.87 13.75
N LEU A 162 -13.11 -10.53 14.73
CA LEU A 162 -13.56 -11.83 15.22
C LEU A 162 -14.92 -11.79 15.90
N LEU A 163 -15.26 -10.68 16.56
CA LEU A 163 -16.56 -10.51 17.23
C LEU A 163 -17.58 -9.80 16.35
N LEU A 164 -17.16 -8.77 15.63
CA LEU A 164 -18.04 -7.96 14.81
C LEU A 164 -17.25 -7.27 13.71
N GLY A 165 -17.70 -7.43 12.50
CA GLY A 165 -17.09 -6.76 11.33
C GLY A 165 -17.26 -7.56 10.06
N PHE A 166 -17.03 -6.90 8.95
CA PHE A 166 -17.08 -7.51 7.62
C PHE A 166 -15.68 -7.61 7.03
N ASN A 167 -15.48 -8.60 6.19
CA ASN A 167 -14.26 -8.67 5.39
C ASN A 167 -14.23 -7.50 4.40
N GLY A 168 -13.03 -7.02 4.11
CA GLY A 168 -12.82 -6.08 3.03
C GLY A 168 -13.09 -6.73 1.68
N THR A 169 -13.36 -5.92 0.68
CA THR A 169 -13.54 -6.38 -0.69
C THR A 169 -12.18 -6.54 -1.39
N ASN A 170 -12.12 -7.46 -2.34
CA ASN A 170 -10.95 -7.52 -3.21
C ASN A 170 -10.91 -6.29 -4.12
N GLY A 171 -9.72 -5.90 -4.51
CA GLY A 171 -9.53 -4.88 -5.53
C GLY A 171 -10.04 -5.35 -6.90
N LEU A 172 -10.08 -4.42 -7.84
CA LEU A 172 -10.44 -4.72 -9.22
C LEU A 172 -9.20 -5.15 -10.00
N PRO A 173 -9.36 -6.13 -10.92
CA PRO A 173 -8.26 -6.53 -11.80
C PRO A 173 -7.94 -5.46 -12.83
#